data_dfce5b5d3d4cb7e6dba46a33444a99ae
#
_entry.id   dfce5b5d3d4cb7e6dba46a33444a99ae
#
_cell.length_a   1.000
_cell.length_b   1.000
_cell.length_c   1.000
_cell.angle_alpha   90.00
_cell.angle_beta   90.00
_cell.angle_gamma   90.00
#
_symmetry.space_group_name_H-M   'P 1'
#
loop_
_entity.id
_entity.type
_entity.pdbx_description
1 polymer ?
#
loop_
_entity_poly.entity_id
_entity_poly.type
_entity_poly.pdbx_seq_one_letter_code
_entity_poly.pdbx_strand_id
1 'polypeptide(L)'
;MKERKERSDGQKTREAILAAAAEEFAERGFELGSMRDICANAGVKSALASRYFGSKEGLYKVVAKRLFGDLGEPLAALSKGVATAAEWKTAVREWIDDFLFMTIPTEKPQKLCAGLFRHEVTAPTKFHSEFKRDFGKPVYDALRDLLAMALDDEAEIVLWASSVWAQVSVYALADRKWHASFQPKGVKPADWRAKVGEHIAGAVFASLKFKKGGK
;
A
#
# COMPACT_ATOMS: atom_id res chain seq x y z
N MET A 1 -2.08 -22.71 -33.79
CA MET A 1 -1.09 -21.60 -33.68
C MET A 1 -1.73 -20.21 -33.69
N LYS A 2 -2.75 -19.96 -34.50
CA LYS A 2 -3.45 -18.66 -34.61
C LYS A 2 -4.18 -18.23 -33.31
N GLU A 3 -4.97 -19.12 -32.69
CA GLU A 3 -5.68 -18.87 -31.43
C GLU A 3 -4.75 -18.56 -30.25
N ARG A 4 -3.57 -19.19 -30.16
CA ARG A 4 -2.59 -18.94 -29.09
C ARG A 4 -1.97 -17.53 -29.24
N LYS A 5 -1.80 -17.06 -30.47
CA LYS A 5 -1.30 -15.70 -30.76
C LYS A 5 -2.36 -14.65 -30.44
N GLU A 6 -3.62 -14.85 -30.81
CA GLU A 6 -4.73 -13.94 -30.52
C GLU A 6 -4.99 -13.80 -29.01
N ARG A 7 -4.90 -14.91 -28.23
CA ARG A 7 -4.99 -14.86 -26.76
C ARG A 7 -3.80 -14.09 -26.14
N SER A 8 -2.58 -14.28 -26.67
CA SER A 8 -1.39 -13.56 -26.22
C SER A 8 -1.49 -12.07 -26.49
N ASP A 9 -2.00 -11.67 -27.67
CA ASP A 9 -2.15 -10.25 -28.03
C ASP A 9 -3.26 -9.57 -27.23
N GLY A 10 -4.35 -10.28 -26.92
CA GLY A 10 -5.40 -9.83 -26.02
C GLY A 10 -4.91 -9.61 -24.60
N GLN A 11 -4.08 -10.51 -24.07
CA GLN A 11 -3.47 -10.38 -22.74
C GLN A 11 -2.53 -9.17 -22.67
N LYS A 12 -1.67 -8.99 -23.68
CA LYS A 12 -0.77 -7.81 -23.75
C LYS A 12 -1.55 -6.49 -23.78
N THR A 13 -2.63 -6.46 -24.55
CA THR A 13 -3.50 -5.28 -24.61
C THR A 13 -4.14 -4.98 -23.25
N ARG A 14 -4.64 -6.01 -22.58
CA ARG A 14 -5.23 -5.89 -21.25
C ARG A 14 -4.23 -5.34 -20.22
N GLU A 15 -2.99 -5.85 -20.24
CA GLU A 15 -1.92 -5.37 -19.38
C GLU A 15 -1.50 -3.92 -19.69
N ALA A 16 -1.46 -3.53 -20.96
CA ALA A 16 -1.17 -2.15 -21.34
C ALA A 16 -2.23 -1.16 -20.79
N ILE A 17 -3.51 -1.53 -20.87
CA ILE A 17 -4.60 -0.71 -20.31
C ILE A 17 -4.46 -0.61 -18.79
N LEU A 18 -4.19 -1.73 -18.10
CA LEU A 18 -4.00 -1.72 -16.63
C LEU A 18 -2.81 -0.87 -16.20
N ALA A 19 -1.69 -0.95 -16.92
CA ALA A 19 -0.51 -0.13 -16.63
C ALA A 19 -0.79 1.36 -16.80
N ALA A 20 -1.41 1.76 -17.92
CA ALA A 20 -1.79 3.15 -18.16
C ALA A 20 -2.82 3.67 -17.13
N ALA A 21 -3.78 2.83 -16.76
CA ALA A 21 -4.78 3.17 -15.75
C ALA A 21 -4.18 3.33 -14.36
N ALA A 22 -3.21 2.48 -13.99
CA ALA A 22 -2.52 2.59 -12.71
C ALA A 22 -1.76 3.92 -12.61
N GLU A 23 -1.10 4.36 -13.68
CA GLU A 23 -0.42 5.66 -13.73
C GLU A 23 -1.40 6.83 -13.61
N GLU A 24 -2.46 6.82 -14.40
CA GLU A 24 -3.48 7.87 -14.42
C GLU A 24 -4.18 8.02 -13.05
N PHE A 25 -4.62 6.88 -12.45
CA PHE A 25 -5.30 6.92 -11.17
C PHE A 25 -4.36 7.23 -10.00
N ALA A 26 -3.10 6.82 -10.05
CA ALA A 26 -2.13 7.17 -9.03
C ALA A 26 -1.78 8.67 -9.04
N GLU A 27 -1.77 9.28 -10.22
CA GLU A 27 -1.46 10.71 -10.38
C GLU A 27 -2.67 11.59 -10.08
N ARG A 28 -3.83 11.28 -10.66
CA ARG A 28 -5.01 12.17 -10.66
C ARG A 28 -6.16 11.69 -9.77
N GLY A 29 -6.06 10.50 -9.23
CA GLY A 29 -7.17 9.87 -8.49
C GLY A 29 -8.29 9.36 -9.40
N PHE A 30 -9.31 8.78 -8.79
CA PHE A 30 -10.45 8.24 -9.52
C PHE A 30 -11.26 9.34 -10.22
N GLU A 31 -11.61 10.43 -9.53
CA GLU A 31 -12.54 11.43 -10.07
C GLU A 31 -11.97 12.16 -11.29
N LEU A 32 -10.72 12.60 -11.22
CA LEU A 32 -10.06 13.35 -12.29
C LEU A 32 -9.41 12.46 -13.36
N GLY A 33 -9.24 11.17 -13.09
CA GLY A 33 -8.69 10.21 -14.05
C GLY A 33 -9.55 10.09 -15.30
N SER A 34 -8.91 10.06 -16.45
CA SER A 34 -9.54 10.12 -17.78
C SER A 34 -9.42 8.81 -18.54
N MET A 35 -10.55 8.18 -18.85
CA MET A 35 -10.59 6.99 -19.73
C MET A 35 -9.99 7.26 -21.13
N ARG A 36 -10.13 8.48 -21.62
CA ARG A 36 -9.56 8.89 -22.90
C ARG A 36 -8.03 8.88 -22.83
N ASP A 37 -7.47 9.44 -21.76
CA ASP A 37 -6.01 9.54 -21.60
C ASP A 37 -5.43 8.15 -21.31
N ILE A 38 -6.10 7.33 -20.51
CA ILE A 38 -5.74 5.92 -20.31
C ILE A 38 -5.67 5.17 -21.63
N CYS A 39 -6.70 5.29 -22.49
CA CYS A 39 -6.73 4.62 -23.78
C CYS A 39 -5.64 5.14 -24.74
N ALA A 40 -5.40 6.44 -24.73
CA ALA A 40 -4.34 7.06 -25.55
C ALA A 40 -2.96 6.55 -25.12
N ASN A 41 -2.68 6.53 -23.82
CA ASN A 41 -1.41 6.04 -23.26
C ASN A 41 -1.21 4.53 -23.46
N ALA A 42 -2.29 3.75 -23.47
CA ALA A 42 -2.27 2.32 -23.76
C ALA A 42 -2.21 2.00 -25.26
N GLY A 43 -2.35 2.99 -26.13
CA GLY A 43 -2.39 2.80 -27.59
C GLY A 43 -3.62 2.04 -28.10
N VAL A 44 -4.77 2.17 -27.41
CA VAL A 44 -6.00 1.44 -27.73
C VAL A 44 -7.20 2.36 -27.95
N LYS A 45 -8.22 1.85 -28.66
CA LYS A 45 -9.52 2.54 -28.77
C LYS A 45 -10.36 2.32 -27.50
N SER A 46 -11.15 3.31 -27.09
CA SER A 46 -12.00 3.26 -25.89
C SER A 46 -12.97 2.07 -25.87
N ALA A 47 -13.51 1.67 -27.01
CA ALA A 47 -14.35 0.49 -27.13
C ALA A 47 -13.67 -0.81 -26.66
N LEU A 48 -12.36 -0.90 -26.83
CA LEU A 48 -11.59 -2.07 -26.40
C LEU A 48 -11.39 -2.07 -24.88
N ALA A 49 -11.10 -0.93 -24.27
CA ALA A 49 -11.02 -0.79 -22.83
C ALA A 49 -12.36 -1.11 -22.17
N SER A 50 -13.48 -0.62 -22.71
CA SER A 50 -14.83 -0.93 -22.24
C SER A 50 -15.15 -2.42 -22.37
N ARG A 51 -14.67 -3.10 -23.40
CA ARG A 51 -14.85 -4.56 -23.57
C ARG A 51 -14.15 -5.36 -22.47
N TYR A 52 -12.95 -4.93 -22.02
CA TYR A 52 -12.17 -5.64 -21.00
C TYR A 52 -12.64 -5.34 -19.57
N PHE A 53 -13.03 -4.11 -19.29
CA PHE A 53 -13.22 -3.63 -17.93
C PHE A 53 -14.64 -3.06 -17.66
N GLY A 54 -15.48 -2.97 -18.69
CA GLY A 54 -16.83 -2.44 -18.61
C GLY A 54 -16.85 -0.92 -18.51
N SER A 55 -16.37 -0.39 -17.39
CA SER A 55 -16.43 1.05 -17.09
C SER A 55 -15.13 1.53 -16.42
N LYS A 56 -15.02 2.85 -16.19
CA LYS A 56 -13.94 3.45 -15.40
C LYS A 56 -13.88 2.84 -13.99
N GLU A 57 -15.05 2.61 -13.40
CA GLU A 57 -15.20 1.96 -12.11
C GLU A 57 -14.64 0.53 -12.09
N GLY A 58 -15.00 -0.26 -13.09
CA GLY A 58 -14.52 -1.63 -13.23
C GLY A 58 -13.01 -1.66 -13.39
N LEU A 59 -12.45 -0.77 -14.21
CA LEU A 59 -11.02 -0.63 -14.40
C LEU A 59 -10.31 -0.20 -13.10
N TYR A 60 -10.85 0.77 -12.37
CA TYR A 60 -10.31 1.24 -11.10
C TYR A 60 -10.24 0.12 -10.05
N LYS A 61 -11.33 -0.66 -9.89
CA LYS A 61 -11.36 -1.80 -8.96
C LYS A 61 -10.29 -2.83 -9.28
N VAL A 62 -10.07 -3.16 -10.55
CA VAL A 62 -9.03 -4.12 -10.95
C VAL A 62 -7.64 -3.57 -10.67
N VAL A 63 -7.39 -2.28 -10.93
CA VAL A 63 -6.12 -1.61 -10.62
C VAL A 63 -5.87 -1.60 -9.12
N ALA A 64 -6.84 -1.16 -8.32
CA ALA A 64 -6.72 -1.11 -6.87
C ALA A 64 -6.45 -2.51 -6.26
N LYS A 65 -7.24 -3.53 -6.69
CA LYS A 65 -7.03 -4.90 -6.23
C LYS A 65 -5.63 -5.43 -6.57
N ARG A 66 -5.12 -5.12 -7.76
CA ARG A 66 -3.78 -5.56 -8.17
C ARG A 66 -2.69 -4.87 -7.34
N LEU A 67 -2.77 -3.55 -7.17
CA LEU A 67 -1.73 -2.78 -6.48
C LEU A 67 -1.71 -3.06 -4.97
N PHE A 68 -2.86 -3.24 -4.35
CA PHE A 68 -2.94 -3.45 -2.91
C PHE A 68 -2.98 -4.93 -2.50
N GLY A 69 -3.49 -5.82 -3.36
CA GLY A 69 -3.52 -7.26 -3.07
C GLY A 69 -2.14 -7.85 -2.90
N ASP A 70 -1.22 -7.49 -3.79
CA ASP A 70 0.17 -7.98 -3.76
C ASP A 70 0.96 -7.51 -2.52
N LEU A 71 0.51 -6.45 -1.84
CA LEU A 71 1.18 -5.85 -0.67
C LEU A 71 0.42 -6.08 0.64
N GLY A 72 -0.91 -6.08 0.58
CA GLY A 72 -1.76 -6.14 1.77
C GLY A 72 -1.84 -7.54 2.39
N GLU A 73 -1.90 -8.59 1.57
CA GLU A 73 -2.00 -9.96 2.06
C GLU A 73 -0.77 -10.40 2.87
N PRO A 74 0.48 -10.17 2.42
CA PRO A 74 1.66 -10.46 3.23
C PRO A 74 1.67 -9.68 4.55
N LEU A 75 1.40 -8.38 4.53
CA LEU A 75 1.33 -7.54 5.73
C LEU A 75 0.30 -8.04 6.73
N ALA A 76 -0.90 -8.39 6.25
CA ALA A 76 -1.98 -8.92 7.08
C ALA A 76 -1.66 -10.31 7.69
N ALA A 77 -0.66 -11.02 7.17
CA ALA A 77 -0.26 -12.32 7.67
C ALA A 77 0.85 -12.29 8.73
N LEU A 78 1.53 -11.15 8.93
CA LEU A 78 2.72 -11.05 9.78
C LEU A 78 2.47 -11.35 11.26
N SER A 79 1.25 -11.15 11.77
CA SER A 79 0.89 -11.49 13.15
C SER A 79 0.70 -13.00 13.37
N LYS A 80 0.61 -13.81 12.31
CA LYS A 80 0.33 -15.24 12.41
C LYS A 80 1.57 -16.03 12.75
N GLY A 81 1.45 -16.93 13.72
CA GLY A 81 2.51 -17.87 14.10
C GLY A 81 3.65 -17.29 14.92
N VAL A 82 3.55 -16.05 15.38
CA VAL A 82 4.53 -15.41 16.28
C VAL A 82 4.43 -16.00 17.67
N ALA A 83 5.51 -16.65 18.14
CA ALA A 83 5.54 -17.37 19.42
C ALA A 83 6.67 -16.88 20.37
N THR A 84 7.65 -16.18 19.87
CA THR A 84 8.83 -15.73 20.62
C THR A 84 9.06 -14.22 20.50
N ALA A 85 9.80 -13.66 21.46
CA ALA A 85 10.18 -12.24 21.45
C ALA A 85 11.03 -11.87 20.22
N ALA A 86 11.82 -12.80 19.69
CA ALA A 86 12.62 -12.58 18.50
C ALA A 86 11.72 -12.50 17.25
N GLU A 87 10.80 -13.45 17.09
CA GLU A 87 9.82 -13.46 15.99
C GLU A 87 8.92 -12.23 16.04
N TRP A 88 8.46 -11.83 17.24
CA TRP A 88 7.68 -10.61 17.43
C TRP A 88 8.41 -9.36 16.95
N LYS A 89 9.69 -9.19 17.33
CA LYS A 89 10.49 -8.05 16.88
C LYS A 89 10.69 -8.07 15.36
N THR A 90 10.90 -9.25 14.80
CA THR A 90 11.02 -9.43 13.34
C THR A 90 9.72 -9.04 12.65
N ALA A 91 8.58 -9.57 13.08
CA ALA A 91 7.29 -9.29 12.48
C ALA A 91 6.88 -7.80 12.57
N VAL A 92 7.12 -7.15 13.73
CA VAL A 92 6.87 -5.70 13.88
C VAL A 92 7.77 -4.90 12.94
N ARG A 93 9.05 -5.27 12.81
CA ARG A 93 9.98 -4.59 11.90
C ARG A 93 9.56 -4.78 10.45
N GLU A 94 9.26 -6.00 10.04
CA GLU A 94 8.79 -6.31 8.68
C GLU A 94 7.51 -5.56 8.35
N TRP A 95 6.55 -5.49 9.28
CA TRP A 95 5.33 -4.71 9.07
C TRP A 95 5.63 -3.22 8.80
N ILE A 96 6.52 -2.62 9.59
CA ILE A 96 6.93 -1.21 9.43
C ILE A 96 7.66 -1.01 8.10
N ASP A 97 8.63 -1.87 7.78
CA ASP A 97 9.48 -1.75 6.60
C ASP A 97 8.68 -1.95 5.31
N ASP A 98 7.79 -2.93 5.27
CA ASP A 98 6.92 -3.21 4.12
C ASP A 98 5.89 -2.09 3.90
N PHE A 99 5.34 -1.51 4.99
CA PHE A 99 4.46 -0.36 4.85
C PHE A 99 5.23 0.88 4.37
N LEU A 100 6.43 1.12 4.90
CA LEU A 100 7.31 2.20 4.44
C LEU A 100 7.80 1.99 3.01
N PHE A 101 7.97 0.74 2.57
CA PHE A 101 8.27 0.41 1.18
C PHE A 101 7.19 0.91 0.22
N MET A 102 5.94 0.90 0.66
CA MET A 102 4.80 1.45 -0.07
C MET A 102 4.73 2.99 0.03
N THR A 103 5.01 3.57 1.21
CA THR A 103 4.79 5.01 1.47
C THR A 103 6.01 5.90 1.18
N ILE A 104 7.23 5.35 1.21
CA ILE A 104 8.47 6.01 0.75
C ILE A 104 8.97 5.30 -0.52
N PRO A 105 8.31 5.52 -1.67
CA PRO A 105 8.55 4.75 -2.86
C PRO A 105 9.87 5.14 -3.55
N THR A 106 10.66 4.14 -3.95
CA THR A 106 11.85 4.31 -4.77
C THR A 106 11.62 3.90 -6.23
N GLU A 107 10.71 2.97 -6.46
CA GLU A 107 10.44 2.35 -7.75
C GLU A 107 9.01 2.64 -8.25
N LYS A 108 8.78 2.39 -9.55
CA LYS A 108 7.51 2.71 -10.20
C LYS A 108 6.29 2.00 -9.56
N PRO A 109 6.31 0.69 -9.30
CA PRO A 109 5.16 0.01 -8.68
C PRO A 109 4.76 0.62 -7.34
N GLN A 110 5.74 0.93 -6.49
CA GLN A 110 5.54 1.57 -5.19
C GLN A 110 4.94 2.97 -5.31
N LYS A 111 5.40 3.75 -6.31
CA LYS A 111 4.87 5.10 -6.58
C LYS A 111 3.40 5.06 -6.96
N LEU A 112 2.97 4.03 -7.69
CA LEU A 112 1.58 3.83 -8.06
C LEU A 112 0.73 3.49 -6.82
N CYS A 113 1.19 2.57 -5.97
CA CYS A 113 0.55 2.28 -4.70
C CYS A 113 0.43 3.50 -3.80
N ALA A 114 1.53 4.22 -3.58
CA ALA A 114 1.56 5.43 -2.76
C ALA A 114 0.58 6.50 -3.28
N GLY A 115 0.52 6.70 -4.60
CA GLY A 115 -0.40 7.63 -5.23
C GLY A 115 -1.86 7.27 -4.99
N LEU A 116 -2.21 6.01 -5.23
CA LEU A 116 -3.58 5.52 -5.04
C LEU A 116 -4.00 5.54 -3.56
N PHE A 117 -3.12 5.11 -2.66
CA PHE A 117 -3.31 5.19 -1.21
C PHE A 117 -3.59 6.63 -0.76
N ARG A 118 -2.75 7.57 -1.20
CA ARG A 118 -2.93 9.00 -0.88
C ARG A 118 -4.32 9.49 -1.30
N HIS A 119 -4.75 9.19 -2.53
CA HIS A 119 -6.07 9.61 -3.01
C HIS A 119 -7.20 9.02 -2.18
N GLU A 120 -7.14 7.72 -1.85
CA GLU A 120 -8.18 7.09 -1.04
C GLU A 120 -8.26 7.62 0.39
N VAL A 121 -7.14 8.07 0.96
CA VAL A 121 -7.12 8.62 2.33
C VAL A 121 -7.47 10.10 2.36
N THR A 122 -6.99 10.91 1.39
CA THR A 122 -7.19 12.38 1.41
C THR A 122 -8.44 12.85 0.69
N ALA A 123 -8.91 12.11 -0.30
CA ALA A 123 -10.12 12.38 -1.08
C ALA A 123 -10.86 11.07 -1.34
N PRO A 124 -11.52 10.50 -0.31
CA PRO A 124 -12.14 9.19 -0.39
C PRO A 124 -13.12 9.08 -1.56
N THR A 125 -12.94 8.02 -2.36
CA THR A 125 -13.84 7.72 -3.47
C THR A 125 -15.05 6.92 -2.99
N LYS A 126 -16.01 6.67 -3.89
CA LYS A 126 -17.12 5.73 -3.62
C LYS A 126 -16.64 4.29 -3.33
N PHE A 127 -15.38 3.96 -3.62
CA PHE A 127 -14.75 2.66 -3.36
C PHE A 127 -13.99 2.61 -2.04
N HIS A 128 -13.97 3.69 -1.28
CA HIS A 128 -13.24 3.77 -0.02
C HIS A 128 -13.61 2.66 0.97
N SER A 129 -14.90 2.31 1.05
CA SER A 129 -15.36 1.22 1.92
C SER A 129 -14.78 -0.14 1.50
N GLU A 130 -14.69 -0.40 0.18
CA GLU A 130 -14.05 -1.61 -0.36
C GLU A 130 -12.54 -1.59 -0.07
N PHE A 131 -11.88 -0.48 -0.33
CA PHE A 131 -10.46 -0.29 -0.03
C PHE A 131 -10.15 -0.51 1.46
N LYS A 132 -10.95 0.10 2.35
CA LYS A 132 -10.80 -0.07 3.80
C LYS A 132 -10.99 -1.54 4.22
N ARG A 133 -12.01 -2.22 3.69
CA ARG A 133 -12.30 -3.62 4.02
C ARG A 133 -11.23 -4.58 3.50
N ASP A 134 -10.79 -4.39 2.25
CA ASP A 134 -9.97 -5.38 1.54
C ASP A 134 -8.46 -5.16 1.75
N PHE A 135 -8.05 -3.95 2.14
CA PHE A 135 -6.66 -3.60 2.40
C PHE A 135 -6.46 -2.94 3.78
N GLY A 136 -7.06 -1.78 4.02
CA GLY A 136 -6.72 -0.95 5.18
C GLY A 136 -6.93 -1.64 6.52
N LYS A 137 -8.11 -2.26 6.70
CA LYS A 137 -8.46 -2.93 7.96
C LYS A 137 -7.61 -4.19 8.21
N PRO A 138 -7.44 -5.13 7.27
CA PRO A 138 -6.59 -6.30 7.51
C PRO A 138 -5.14 -5.94 7.88
N VAL A 139 -4.56 -4.95 7.23
CA VAL A 139 -3.21 -4.48 7.51
C VAL A 139 -3.11 -3.81 8.88
N TYR A 140 -4.10 -2.97 9.24
CA TYR A 140 -4.17 -2.34 10.56
C TYR A 140 -4.42 -3.36 11.68
N ASP A 141 -5.30 -4.33 11.47
CA ASP A 141 -5.58 -5.39 12.44
C ASP A 141 -4.33 -6.23 12.72
N ALA A 142 -3.52 -6.55 11.71
CA ALA A 142 -2.26 -7.27 11.92
C ALA A 142 -1.28 -6.49 12.81
N LEU A 143 -1.19 -5.16 12.66
CA LEU A 143 -0.40 -4.34 13.57
C LEU A 143 -0.95 -4.36 14.99
N ARG A 144 -2.28 -4.26 15.16
CA ARG A 144 -2.93 -4.38 16.47
C ARG A 144 -2.63 -5.73 17.13
N ASP A 145 -2.74 -6.81 16.38
CA ASP A 145 -2.45 -8.16 16.87
C ASP A 145 -0.99 -8.28 17.34
N LEU A 146 -0.04 -7.73 16.57
CA LEU A 146 1.38 -7.70 16.96
C LEU A 146 1.58 -6.90 18.27
N LEU A 147 0.92 -5.75 18.42
CA LEU A 147 1.04 -4.92 19.62
C LEU A 147 0.33 -5.53 20.84
N ALA A 148 -0.76 -6.25 20.62
CA ALA A 148 -1.45 -7.01 21.67
C ALA A 148 -0.59 -8.13 22.29
N MET A 149 0.46 -8.57 21.60
CA MET A 149 1.44 -9.50 22.19
C MET A 149 2.35 -8.85 23.25
N ALA A 150 2.31 -7.54 23.38
CA ALA A 150 3.10 -6.76 24.35
C ALA A 150 2.25 -5.93 25.31
N LEU A 151 0.97 -5.74 25.04
CA LEU A 151 0.03 -4.90 25.80
C LEU A 151 -1.23 -5.69 26.14
N ASP A 152 -1.83 -5.40 27.30
CA ASP A 152 -3.09 -6.03 27.73
C ASP A 152 -4.28 -5.07 27.61
N ASP A 153 -4.04 -3.77 27.70
CA ASP A 153 -5.08 -2.75 27.64
C ASP A 153 -5.44 -2.42 26.19
N GLU A 154 -6.70 -2.58 25.84
CA GLU A 154 -7.19 -2.34 24.48
C GLU A 154 -7.02 -0.89 24.04
N ALA A 155 -7.15 0.07 24.96
CA ALA A 155 -6.96 1.48 24.61
C ALA A 155 -5.49 1.77 24.28
N GLU A 156 -4.55 1.20 25.05
CA GLU A 156 -3.12 1.30 24.76
C GLU A 156 -2.76 0.64 23.44
N ILE A 157 -3.33 -0.54 23.13
CA ILE A 157 -3.12 -1.22 21.86
C ILE A 157 -3.56 -0.32 20.70
N VAL A 158 -4.75 0.28 20.76
CA VAL A 158 -5.28 1.17 19.73
C VAL A 158 -4.44 2.44 19.61
N LEU A 159 -4.01 3.04 20.72
CA LEU A 159 -3.16 4.25 20.71
C LEU A 159 -1.81 3.96 20.06
N TRP A 160 -1.15 2.86 20.41
CA TRP A 160 0.11 2.46 19.81
C TRP A 160 -0.05 2.11 18.33
N ALA A 161 -1.08 1.35 17.96
CA ALA A 161 -1.35 1.01 16.56
C ALA A 161 -1.60 2.28 15.72
N SER A 162 -2.40 3.20 16.23
CA SER A 162 -2.68 4.48 15.55
C SER A 162 -1.43 5.36 15.43
N SER A 163 -0.59 5.38 16.46
CA SER A 163 0.67 6.12 16.46
C SER A 163 1.65 5.58 15.42
N VAL A 164 1.87 4.27 15.37
CA VAL A 164 2.74 3.63 14.37
C VAL A 164 2.16 3.82 12.97
N TRP A 165 0.85 3.60 12.79
CA TRP A 165 0.16 3.81 11.52
C TRP A 165 0.33 5.24 11.00
N ALA A 166 0.14 6.24 11.86
CA ALA A 166 0.30 7.65 11.49
C ALA A 166 1.73 7.96 11.04
N GLN A 167 2.73 7.44 11.77
CA GLN A 167 4.14 7.66 11.43
C GLN A 167 4.52 7.07 10.07
N VAL A 168 4.03 5.87 9.72
CA VAL A 168 4.34 5.26 8.42
C VAL A 168 3.50 5.85 7.29
N SER A 169 2.25 6.27 7.56
CA SER A 169 1.33 6.78 6.54
C SER A 169 1.65 8.21 6.11
N VAL A 170 2.20 9.03 6.99
CA VAL A 170 2.48 10.45 6.71
C VAL A 170 3.34 10.65 5.45
N TYR A 171 4.24 9.70 5.17
CA TYR A 171 5.12 9.75 4.00
C TYR A 171 4.40 9.56 2.67
N ALA A 172 3.23 8.92 2.65
CA ALA A 172 2.40 8.83 1.45
C ALA A 172 1.47 10.04 1.30
N LEU A 173 1.07 10.67 2.41
CA LEU A 173 0.05 11.74 2.43
C LEU A 173 0.60 13.09 2.04
N ALA A 174 1.83 13.39 2.39
CA ALA A 174 2.42 14.69 2.09
C ALA A 174 3.04 14.73 0.67
N ASP A 175 3.10 15.94 0.11
CA ASP A 175 3.80 16.19 -1.15
C ASP A 175 5.27 15.76 -1.04
N ARG A 176 5.79 15.16 -2.11
CA ARG A 176 7.20 14.75 -2.20
C ARG A 176 8.17 15.90 -1.96
N LYS A 177 7.84 17.13 -2.39
CA LYS A 177 8.67 18.30 -2.15
C LYS A 177 8.66 18.69 -0.67
N TRP A 178 7.51 18.56 -0.01
CA TRP A 178 7.40 18.78 1.43
C TRP A 178 8.33 17.83 2.20
N HIS A 179 8.22 16.52 1.97
CA HIS A 179 9.10 15.55 2.63
C HIS A 179 10.57 15.75 2.31
N ALA A 180 10.90 16.05 1.05
CA ALA A 180 12.28 16.28 0.63
C ALA A 180 12.92 17.48 1.34
N SER A 181 12.11 18.47 1.77
CA SER A 181 12.62 19.66 2.50
C SER A 181 13.11 19.33 3.92
N PHE A 182 12.64 18.23 4.51
CA PHE A 182 13.05 17.78 5.85
C PHE A 182 14.05 16.63 5.84
N GLN A 183 14.33 16.07 4.67
CA GLN A 183 15.34 15.00 4.55
C GLN A 183 16.75 15.59 4.61
N PRO A 184 17.70 14.93 5.27
CA PRO A 184 19.08 15.32 5.22
C PRO A 184 19.62 15.34 3.79
N LYS A 185 20.35 16.40 3.42
CA LYS A 185 20.93 16.52 2.08
C LYS A 185 21.85 15.34 1.77
N GLY A 186 21.72 14.80 0.56
CA GLY A 186 22.60 13.72 0.06
C GLY A 186 22.21 12.30 0.52
N VAL A 187 21.15 12.14 1.33
CA VAL A 187 20.65 10.82 1.71
C VAL A 187 19.77 10.26 0.61
N LYS A 188 20.08 9.04 0.15
CA LYS A 188 19.24 8.36 -0.86
C LYS A 188 17.89 7.96 -0.26
N PRO A 189 16.79 7.94 -1.04
CA PRO A 189 15.47 7.58 -0.53
C PRO A 189 15.40 6.20 0.14
N ALA A 190 16.14 5.21 -0.37
CA ALA A 190 16.20 3.87 0.23
C ALA A 190 16.86 3.89 1.62
N ASP A 191 18.00 4.61 1.75
CA ASP A 191 18.70 4.75 3.03
C ASP A 191 17.85 5.55 4.04
N TRP A 192 17.13 6.56 3.55
CA TRP A 192 16.19 7.33 4.38
C TRP A 192 15.06 6.44 4.90
N ARG A 193 14.45 5.64 4.02
CA ARG A 193 13.41 4.68 4.40
C ARG A 193 13.87 3.72 5.49
N ALA A 194 15.07 3.14 5.35
CA ALA A 194 15.65 2.25 6.36
C ALA A 194 15.82 2.96 7.71
N LYS A 195 16.34 4.19 7.71
CA LYS A 195 16.49 4.99 8.95
C LYS A 195 15.15 5.29 9.62
N VAL A 196 14.12 5.60 8.85
CA VAL A 196 12.77 5.81 9.37
C VAL A 196 12.23 4.53 9.99
N GLY A 197 12.37 3.39 9.33
CA GLY A 197 11.96 2.09 9.85
C GLY A 197 12.68 1.72 11.15
N GLU A 198 14.00 1.89 11.20
CA GLU A 198 14.80 1.70 12.40
C GLU A 198 14.35 2.59 13.57
N HIS A 199 14.06 3.86 13.29
CA HIS A 199 13.60 4.81 14.30
C HIS A 199 12.24 4.40 14.88
N ILE A 200 11.25 4.09 14.03
CA ILE A 200 9.90 3.70 14.47
C ILE A 200 9.96 2.37 15.24
N ALA A 201 10.61 1.35 14.69
CA ALA A 201 10.77 0.05 15.36
C ALA A 201 11.53 0.18 16.69
N GLY A 202 12.58 1.01 16.72
CA GLY A 202 13.34 1.30 17.94
C GLY A 202 12.49 1.89 19.05
N ALA A 203 11.59 2.84 18.72
CA ALA A 203 10.65 3.43 19.68
C ALA A 203 9.67 2.37 20.25
N VAL A 204 9.12 1.51 19.39
CA VAL A 204 8.26 0.40 19.82
C VAL A 204 9.02 -0.55 20.77
N PHE A 205 10.24 -0.98 20.40
CA PHE A 205 11.00 -1.95 21.21
C PHE A 205 11.58 -1.38 22.50
N ALA A 206 11.81 -0.08 22.54
CA ALA A 206 12.21 0.60 23.80
C ALA A 206 11.04 0.68 24.79
N SER A 207 9.84 0.86 24.28
CA SER A 207 8.64 1.07 25.11
C SER A 207 7.90 -0.22 25.44
N LEU A 208 7.88 -1.20 24.55
CA LEU A 208 7.08 -2.41 24.65
C LEU A 208 7.96 -3.66 24.80
N LYS A 209 7.49 -4.61 25.60
CA LYS A 209 8.13 -5.91 25.81
C LYS A 209 7.18 -7.02 25.43
N PHE A 210 7.61 -7.94 24.59
CA PHE A 210 6.84 -9.14 24.27
C PHE A 210 6.47 -9.88 25.56
N LYS A 211 5.20 -10.16 25.72
CA LYS A 211 4.69 -10.99 26.81
C LYS A 211 4.57 -12.41 26.30
N LYS A 212 5.20 -13.35 26.98
CA LYS A 212 5.02 -14.76 26.69
C LYS A 212 3.52 -15.05 26.77
N GLY A 213 2.91 -15.55 25.70
CA GLY A 213 1.46 -15.69 25.58
C GLY A 213 0.83 -16.20 26.86
N GLY A 214 -0.05 -15.40 27.42
CA GLY A 214 -0.99 -15.85 28.42
C GLY A 214 -1.89 -16.91 27.77
N LYS A 215 -2.08 -18.01 28.46
CA LYS A 215 -3.03 -19.07 28.12
C LYS A 215 -4.44 -18.52 28.08
#